data_06a5694b8d57b416c9c555d1ca49dc9b
#
_entry.id   06a5694b8d57b416c9c555d1ca49dc9b
#
_cell.length_a   1.000
_cell.length_b   1.000
_cell.length_c   1.000
_cell.angle_alpha   90.00
_cell.angle_beta   90.00
_cell.angle_gamma   90.00
#
_symmetry.space_group_name_H-M   'P 1'
#
loop_
_entity.id
_entity.type
_entity.pdbx_description
1 polymer ?
#
loop_
_entity_poly.entity_id
_entity_poly.type
_entity_poly.pdbx_seq_one_letter_code
_entity_poly.pdbx_strand_id
1 'polypeptide(L)'
;MAALTVGALGLGAVAVEGASAANPTGSAAGVPLTAGSLYNVVDQIGARSLWTQGHTGQGVNVAIIDTGVSPAAALSGADKVVAMVDLSGESGDPATRFLDTYGHGTHMAGIIAGRDPGANPALAAAHPEWFLGVAPGAGIVSVKVAGRNGAVDVSQVIAGIDWVVQHAAQLNIRVLNLSYGTDSTQPYTIDPLAFAVERAWKAGIVVVTAVGNDGKAARELSMPARDPYVIAVSAAEQKNKKWKVPAWASSGDTVRSPDLAAPGASIVSLRTPGSFADVEHPEGFVSPTLFKGSGSSQAAAVVSGAAAVLLSARPTLTPDQVKRLLTATANGKAITPRAVKFSGSGLLDVAKAATTATPQATQNWPMSTGLGSLEASRGSAHLLINGTVLQGEVTILGTPWNGASWAGASWAGASWAGASWAGASWAGASWAGASWAGASWAGASWAGASWAGASW
;
A
#
# COMPACT_ATOMS: atom_id res chain seq x y z
N MET A 1 -38.79 25.95 15.96
CA MET A 1 -37.50 25.98 16.68
C MET A 1 -37.35 24.67 17.41
N ALA A 2 -36.65 23.71 16.85
CA ALA A 2 -36.26 22.48 17.53
C ALA A 2 -34.75 22.36 17.40
N ALA A 3 -34.08 22.43 18.55
CA ALA A 3 -32.64 22.33 18.66
C ALA A 3 -32.23 20.85 18.44
N LEU A 4 -31.44 20.59 17.40
CA LEU A 4 -30.77 19.30 17.23
C LEU A 4 -29.44 19.35 18.02
N THR A 5 -29.39 18.58 19.10
CA THR A 5 -28.17 18.26 19.80
C THR A 5 -27.30 17.35 18.94
N VAL A 6 -26.13 17.83 18.60
CA VAL A 6 -25.06 17.03 17.95
C VAL A 6 -24.48 16.11 19.00
N GLY A 7 -24.83 14.83 18.95
CA GLY A 7 -24.19 13.78 19.72
C GLY A 7 -22.78 13.50 19.17
N ALA A 8 -21.77 13.69 20.00
CA ALA A 8 -20.41 13.23 19.71
C ALA A 8 -20.45 11.69 19.56
N LEU A 9 -20.20 11.19 18.37
CA LEU A 9 -19.95 9.77 18.12
C LEU A 9 -18.60 9.40 18.70
N GLY A 10 -18.64 8.80 19.90
CA GLY A 10 -17.48 8.18 20.51
C GLY A 10 -16.90 7.11 19.56
N LEU A 11 -15.59 7.07 19.48
CA LEU A 11 -14.82 5.96 18.92
C LEU A 11 -15.19 4.70 19.72
N GLY A 12 -16.19 3.97 19.23
CA GLY A 12 -16.53 2.66 19.75
C GLY A 12 -15.41 1.69 19.39
N ALA A 13 -14.56 1.36 20.36
CA ALA A 13 -13.77 0.16 20.28
C ALA A 13 -14.75 -1.01 20.18
N VAL A 14 -14.85 -1.62 18.99
CA VAL A 14 -15.55 -2.87 18.82
C VAL A 14 -14.73 -3.94 19.54
N ALA A 15 -15.09 -4.23 20.78
CA ALA A 15 -14.64 -5.43 21.45
C ALA A 15 -15.26 -6.61 20.69
N VAL A 16 -14.43 -7.36 19.98
CA VAL A 16 -14.78 -8.66 19.45
C VAL A 16 -14.83 -9.61 20.63
N GLU A 17 -16.02 -9.80 21.22
CA GLU A 17 -16.24 -10.87 22.18
C GLU A 17 -16.29 -12.21 21.45
N GLY A 18 -15.39 -13.08 21.85
CA GLY A 18 -15.60 -14.51 21.90
C GLY A 18 -15.41 -15.35 20.64
N ALA A 19 -14.17 -15.42 20.17
CA ALA A 19 -13.62 -16.73 19.86
C ALA A 19 -12.43 -16.93 20.77
N SER A 20 -12.54 -17.85 21.71
CA SER A 20 -11.40 -18.33 22.50
C SER A 20 -10.46 -19.07 21.54
N ALA A 21 -9.70 -18.30 20.79
CA ALA A 21 -8.53 -18.80 20.08
C ALA A 21 -7.46 -18.97 21.16
N ALA A 22 -7.04 -20.20 21.37
CA ALA A 22 -5.83 -20.52 22.10
C ALA A 22 -4.76 -19.53 21.68
N ASN A 23 -4.13 -18.86 22.63
CA ASN A 23 -3.01 -17.97 22.41
C ASN A 23 -2.00 -18.67 21.49
N PRO A 24 -1.87 -18.31 20.23
CA PRO A 24 -0.73 -18.78 19.47
C PRO A 24 0.47 -18.00 20.01
N THR A 25 1.28 -18.66 20.79
CA THR A 25 2.67 -18.26 20.99
C THR A 25 3.35 -18.39 19.63
N GLY A 26 3.07 -17.44 18.74
CA GLY A 26 3.54 -17.42 17.36
C GLY A 26 4.90 -16.77 17.28
N SER A 27 5.88 -17.42 17.90
CA SER A 27 7.28 -17.16 17.60
C SER A 27 7.61 -17.85 16.28
N ALA A 28 8.34 -17.17 15.39
CA ALA A 28 8.96 -17.77 14.20
C ALA A 28 10.06 -18.80 14.57
N ALA A 29 10.08 -19.32 15.78
CA ALA A 29 11.02 -20.30 16.27
C ALA A 29 11.00 -21.54 15.36
N GLY A 30 12.13 -21.82 14.73
CA GLY A 30 12.29 -22.94 13.83
C GLY A 30 12.05 -22.65 12.35
N VAL A 31 11.64 -21.42 11.98
CA VAL A 31 11.53 -21.02 10.56
C VAL A 31 12.92 -20.72 10.01
N PRO A 32 13.36 -21.35 8.90
CA PRO A 32 14.66 -21.08 8.31
C PRO A 32 14.83 -19.60 7.92
N LEU A 33 15.93 -19.00 8.32
CA LEU A 33 16.29 -17.62 7.98
C LEU A 33 16.77 -17.55 6.52
N THR A 34 15.84 -17.52 5.59
CA THR A 34 16.12 -17.32 4.16
C THR A 34 16.47 -15.85 3.86
N ALA A 35 16.97 -15.57 2.65
CA ALA A 35 17.23 -14.20 2.21
C ALA A 35 15.97 -13.32 2.26
N GLY A 36 14.76 -13.90 2.12
CA GLY A 36 13.48 -13.21 2.18
C GLY A 36 12.84 -13.18 3.57
N SER A 37 13.45 -13.76 4.62
CA SER A 37 12.97 -13.56 5.99
C SER A 37 13.13 -12.09 6.38
N LEU A 38 12.15 -11.52 7.11
CA LEU A 38 12.24 -10.11 7.53
C LEU A 38 13.46 -9.86 8.40
N TYR A 39 13.92 -10.85 9.17
CA TYR A 39 15.19 -10.76 9.91
C TYR A 39 16.37 -10.37 8.99
N ASN A 40 16.47 -10.98 7.81
CA ASN A 40 17.52 -10.66 6.85
C ASN A 40 17.19 -9.42 6.01
N VAL A 41 15.93 -9.22 5.63
CA VAL A 41 15.49 -8.07 4.83
C VAL A 41 15.83 -6.75 5.51
N VAL A 42 15.55 -6.61 6.81
CA VAL A 42 15.83 -5.39 7.57
C VAL A 42 17.33 -5.09 7.69
N ASP A 43 18.13 -6.14 7.74
CA ASP A 43 19.59 -6.01 7.75
C ASP A 43 20.13 -5.60 6.38
N GLN A 44 19.64 -6.24 5.32
CA GLN A 44 20.01 -5.97 3.92
C GLN A 44 19.77 -4.53 3.48
N ILE A 45 18.75 -3.87 4.02
CA ILE A 45 18.42 -2.46 3.73
C ILE A 45 18.95 -1.48 4.78
N GLY A 46 19.62 -1.98 5.83
CA GLY A 46 20.19 -1.18 6.90
C GLY A 46 19.22 -0.70 7.98
N ALA A 47 17.94 -1.14 7.97
CA ALA A 47 16.93 -0.67 8.94
C ALA A 47 17.29 -1.02 10.39
N ARG A 48 17.89 -2.20 10.62
CA ARG A 48 18.29 -2.64 11.98
C ARG A 48 19.21 -1.66 12.68
N SER A 49 20.13 -1.03 11.96
CA SER A 49 21.04 -0.03 12.54
C SER A 49 20.33 1.22 13.05
N LEU A 50 19.17 1.54 12.49
CA LEU A 50 18.33 2.66 12.93
C LEU A 50 17.48 2.27 14.15
N TRP A 51 17.07 1.01 14.24
CA TRP A 51 16.33 0.51 15.41
C TRP A 51 17.15 0.59 16.70
N THR A 52 18.46 0.31 16.65
CA THR A 52 19.35 0.47 17.81
C THR A 52 19.51 1.91 18.26
N GLN A 53 19.16 2.87 17.40
CA GLN A 53 19.12 4.30 17.71
C GLN A 53 17.72 4.78 18.12
N GLY A 54 16.74 3.87 18.24
CA GLY A 54 15.36 4.16 18.61
C GLY A 54 14.45 4.54 17.42
N HIS A 55 14.95 4.54 16.18
CA HIS A 55 14.16 4.90 15.00
C HIS A 55 13.49 3.66 14.41
N THR A 56 12.29 3.34 14.86
CA THR A 56 11.54 2.13 14.49
C THR A 56 10.26 2.44 13.70
N GLY A 57 10.05 3.68 13.25
CA GLY A 57 8.82 4.12 12.60
C GLY A 57 7.78 4.73 13.57
N GLN A 58 8.10 4.86 14.86
CA GLN A 58 7.17 5.45 15.83
C GLN A 58 6.79 6.88 15.45
N GLY A 59 5.51 7.23 15.72
CA GLY A 59 4.94 8.51 15.33
C GLY A 59 4.64 8.65 13.84
N VAL A 60 4.68 7.55 13.07
CA VAL A 60 4.33 7.53 11.65
C VAL A 60 3.28 6.45 11.41
N ASN A 61 2.16 6.81 10.79
CA ASN A 61 1.21 5.83 10.31
C ASN A 61 1.35 5.66 8.79
N VAL A 62 1.30 4.39 8.37
CA VAL A 62 1.35 3.98 6.96
C VAL A 62 -0.05 3.55 6.54
N ALA A 63 -0.64 4.25 5.58
CA ALA A 63 -1.87 3.78 4.95
C ALA A 63 -1.55 2.68 3.94
N ILE A 64 -2.37 1.62 3.94
CA ILE A 64 -2.29 0.52 2.98
C ILE A 64 -3.62 0.46 2.26
N ILE A 65 -3.65 0.79 0.96
CA ILE A 65 -4.81 0.57 0.09
C ILE A 65 -4.64 -0.81 -0.54
N ASP A 66 -5.43 -1.80 -0.07
CA ASP A 66 -5.20 -3.22 -0.37
C ASP A 66 -6.47 -4.06 -0.11
N THR A 67 -6.32 -5.35 0.13
CA THR A 67 -7.39 -6.33 0.35
C THR A 67 -7.93 -6.37 1.80
N GLY A 68 -7.46 -5.47 2.67
CA GLY A 68 -7.80 -5.43 4.09
C GLY A 68 -6.64 -5.90 4.97
N VAL A 69 -6.86 -5.91 6.29
CA VAL A 69 -5.89 -6.40 7.28
C VAL A 69 -6.63 -7.26 8.30
N SER A 70 -6.29 -8.53 8.36
CA SER A 70 -6.86 -9.47 9.32
C SER A 70 -6.10 -9.46 10.65
N PRO A 71 -6.75 -9.81 11.77
CA PRO A 71 -6.10 -9.94 13.06
C PRO A 71 -4.94 -10.95 13.01
N ALA A 72 -3.79 -10.52 13.52
CA ALA A 72 -2.61 -11.37 13.70
C ALA A 72 -1.88 -10.92 14.98
N ALA A 73 -1.19 -11.84 15.67
CA ALA A 73 -0.49 -11.53 16.91
C ALA A 73 0.48 -10.35 16.75
N ALA A 74 1.22 -10.32 15.64
CA ALA A 74 2.17 -9.24 15.34
C ALA A 74 1.51 -7.89 14.95
N LEU A 75 0.18 -7.85 14.82
CA LEU A 75 -0.62 -6.65 14.54
C LEU A 75 -1.66 -6.36 15.64
N SER A 76 -1.55 -7.01 16.81
CA SER A 76 -2.56 -6.92 17.89
C SER A 76 -2.38 -5.75 18.84
N GLY A 77 -1.25 -5.05 18.81
CA GLY A 77 -1.04 -3.87 19.68
C GLY A 77 -1.98 -2.72 19.29
N ALA A 78 -2.43 -1.94 20.28
CA ALA A 78 -3.30 -0.77 20.06
C ALA A 78 -2.64 0.29 19.15
N ASP A 79 -1.32 0.25 19.03
CA ASP A 79 -0.49 1.08 18.16
C ASP A 79 -0.31 0.49 16.74
N LYS A 80 -0.88 -0.69 16.45
CA LYS A 80 -0.64 -1.40 15.19
C LYS A 80 -1.65 -1.07 14.11
N VAL A 81 -2.89 -1.49 14.21
CA VAL A 81 -3.94 -1.13 13.24
C VAL A 81 -4.77 -0.01 13.87
N VAL A 82 -4.39 1.24 13.58
CA VAL A 82 -4.93 2.43 14.24
C VAL A 82 -6.25 2.91 13.64
N ALA A 83 -6.55 2.55 12.39
CA ALA A 83 -7.82 2.83 11.73
C ALA A 83 -8.06 1.84 10.59
N MET A 84 -9.33 1.60 10.29
CA MET A 84 -9.76 0.77 9.17
C MET A 84 -10.95 1.42 8.46
N VAL A 85 -10.96 1.35 7.14
CA VAL A 85 -12.13 1.64 6.30
C VAL A 85 -12.28 0.54 5.25
N ASP A 86 -13.51 0.18 4.94
CA ASP A 86 -13.83 -0.82 3.92
C ASP A 86 -14.65 -0.20 2.81
N LEU A 87 -14.04 -0.09 1.64
CA LEU A 87 -14.61 0.42 0.39
C LEU A 87 -14.81 -0.72 -0.63
N SER A 88 -14.63 -1.97 -0.19
CA SER A 88 -14.82 -3.16 -1.03
C SER A 88 -16.30 -3.59 -1.11
N GLY A 89 -16.58 -4.53 -2.01
CA GLY A 89 -17.88 -5.19 -2.08
C GLY A 89 -18.26 -5.99 -0.83
N GLU A 90 -17.34 -6.21 0.10
CA GLU A 90 -17.56 -6.97 1.33
C GLU A 90 -17.93 -6.08 2.53
N SER A 91 -17.96 -4.76 2.36
CA SER A 91 -18.20 -3.78 3.43
C SER A 91 -19.56 -3.94 4.14
N GLY A 92 -20.55 -4.52 3.46
CA GLY A 92 -21.89 -4.80 4.00
C GLY A 92 -22.00 -6.11 4.78
N ASP A 93 -21.03 -7.01 4.70
CA ASP A 93 -21.04 -8.31 5.39
C ASP A 93 -20.23 -8.25 6.69
N PRO A 94 -20.88 -8.36 7.86
CA PRO A 94 -20.18 -8.36 9.14
C PRO A 94 -19.11 -9.44 9.31
N ALA A 95 -19.21 -10.55 8.56
CA ALA A 95 -18.27 -11.67 8.65
C ALA A 95 -16.96 -11.41 7.90
N THR A 96 -16.97 -10.53 6.91
CA THR A 96 -15.81 -10.25 6.04
C THR A 96 -15.38 -8.79 6.07
N ARG A 97 -16.24 -7.92 6.58
CA ARG A 97 -15.98 -6.49 6.68
C ARG A 97 -14.64 -6.22 7.36
N PHE A 98 -13.82 -5.40 6.76
CA PHE A 98 -12.45 -5.03 7.16
C PHE A 98 -11.42 -6.17 7.09
N LEU A 99 -11.84 -7.44 7.09
CA LEU A 99 -10.94 -8.57 7.05
C LEU A 99 -10.26 -8.73 5.69
N ASP A 100 -9.05 -9.23 5.72
CA ASP A 100 -8.31 -9.60 4.52
C ASP A 100 -8.73 -11.00 4.06
N THR A 101 -9.76 -11.07 3.26
CA THR A 101 -10.27 -12.33 2.71
C THR A 101 -9.40 -12.86 1.57
N TYR A 102 -8.53 -12.00 1.00
CA TYR A 102 -7.59 -12.40 -0.06
C TYR A 102 -6.24 -12.86 0.48
N GLY A 103 -5.66 -12.19 1.49
CA GLY A 103 -4.40 -12.52 2.14
C GLY A 103 -3.22 -11.61 1.81
N HIS A 104 -3.38 -10.66 0.88
CA HIS A 104 -2.31 -9.77 0.45
C HIS A 104 -2.08 -8.60 1.41
N GLY A 105 -3.13 -7.89 1.81
CA GLY A 105 -2.99 -6.69 2.64
C GLY A 105 -2.40 -6.98 4.02
N THR A 106 -2.76 -8.10 4.65
CA THR A 106 -2.17 -8.55 5.91
C THR A 106 -0.68 -8.89 5.75
N HIS A 107 -0.33 -9.50 4.61
CA HIS A 107 1.07 -9.80 4.28
C HIS A 107 1.87 -8.49 4.14
N MET A 108 1.34 -7.48 3.44
CA MET A 108 1.95 -6.15 3.31
C MET A 108 2.06 -5.45 4.67
N ALA A 109 0.99 -5.47 5.49
CA ALA A 109 1.00 -4.89 6.83
C ALA A 109 2.09 -5.50 7.73
N GLY A 110 2.28 -6.83 7.64
CA GLY A 110 3.35 -7.55 8.32
C GLY A 110 4.74 -7.08 7.90
N ILE A 111 4.99 -6.94 6.59
CA ILE A 111 6.27 -6.43 6.06
C ILE A 111 6.54 -5.01 6.58
N ILE A 112 5.53 -4.14 6.56
CA ILE A 112 5.68 -2.73 6.94
C ILE A 112 5.89 -2.58 8.45
N ALA A 113 4.97 -3.11 9.28
CA ALA A 113 4.88 -2.72 10.68
C ALA A 113 4.64 -3.87 11.67
N GLY A 114 4.67 -5.13 11.22
CA GLY A 114 4.47 -6.26 12.12
C GLY A 114 5.47 -6.24 13.29
N ARG A 115 5.00 -6.61 14.48
CA ARG A 115 5.83 -6.71 15.68
C ARG A 115 5.25 -7.75 16.63
N ASP A 116 6.00 -8.82 16.88
CA ASP A 116 5.60 -9.81 17.89
C ASP A 116 5.39 -9.13 19.25
N PRO A 117 4.37 -9.54 20.01
CA PRO A 117 4.15 -9.04 21.36
C PRO A 117 5.40 -9.19 22.24
N GLY A 118 5.81 -8.11 22.88
CA GLY A 118 7.00 -8.10 23.74
C GLY A 118 8.34 -8.00 23.03
N ALA A 119 8.39 -8.08 21.70
CA ALA A 119 9.65 -7.92 20.96
C ALA A 119 10.18 -6.50 21.06
N ASN A 120 11.48 -6.39 21.33
CA ASN A 120 12.20 -5.12 21.36
C ASN A 120 13.09 -5.00 20.11
N PRO A 121 12.78 -4.11 19.16
CA PRO A 121 13.55 -3.96 17.92
C PRO A 121 15.05 -3.68 18.14
N ALA A 122 15.43 -3.00 19.23
CA ALA A 122 16.82 -2.72 19.53
C ALA A 122 17.64 -4.00 19.84
N LEU A 123 16.99 -5.07 20.25
CA LEU A 123 17.59 -6.37 20.57
C LEU A 123 17.45 -7.38 19.45
N ALA A 124 16.84 -7.02 18.34
CA ALA A 124 16.49 -7.92 17.24
C ALA A 124 17.67 -8.72 16.67
N ALA A 125 18.89 -8.21 16.73
CA ALA A 125 20.08 -8.91 16.25
C ALA A 125 20.35 -10.23 17.00
N ALA A 126 20.00 -10.28 18.29
CA ALA A 126 20.14 -11.45 19.15
C ALA A 126 18.89 -12.37 19.15
N HIS A 127 17.81 -11.94 18.50
CA HIS A 127 16.51 -12.61 18.54
C HIS A 127 15.96 -12.86 17.12
N PRO A 128 16.61 -13.75 16.35
CA PRO A 128 16.18 -14.07 14.99
C PRO A 128 14.79 -14.76 14.93
N GLU A 129 14.30 -15.27 16.05
CA GLU A 129 12.99 -15.85 16.22
C GLU A 129 11.84 -14.83 16.27
N TRP A 130 12.12 -13.55 16.49
CA TRP A 130 11.08 -12.53 16.53
C TRP A 130 10.65 -12.15 15.12
N PHE A 131 9.34 -12.03 14.94
CA PHE A 131 8.76 -11.43 13.74
C PHE A 131 8.73 -9.91 13.91
N LEU A 132 9.52 -9.22 13.09
CA LEU A 132 9.60 -7.75 13.05
C LEU A 132 9.56 -7.26 11.61
N GLY A 133 8.57 -6.43 11.27
CA GLY A 133 8.50 -5.69 10.02
C GLY A 133 9.59 -4.62 9.92
N VAL A 134 9.67 -3.93 8.80
CA VAL A 134 10.69 -2.92 8.54
C VAL A 134 10.59 -1.72 9.49
N ALA A 135 9.37 -1.31 9.82
CA ALA A 135 9.04 -0.22 10.74
C ALA A 135 8.18 -0.72 11.91
N PRO A 136 8.75 -1.53 12.83
CA PRO A 136 7.95 -2.21 13.87
C PRO A 136 7.33 -1.26 14.90
N GLY A 137 7.68 0.02 14.89
CA GLY A 137 7.06 1.08 15.69
C GLY A 137 5.99 1.89 14.95
N ALA A 138 5.79 1.66 13.65
CA ALA A 138 4.76 2.34 12.88
C ALA A 138 3.37 1.76 13.12
N GLY A 139 2.34 2.60 12.93
CA GLY A 139 0.95 2.17 12.85
C GLY A 139 0.50 1.93 11.41
N ILE A 140 -0.54 1.12 11.24
CA ILE A 140 -1.19 0.81 9.97
C ILE A 140 -2.58 1.45 9.94
N VAL A 141 -2.89 2.09 8.82
CA VAL A 141 -4.24 2.51 8.46
C VAL A 141 -4.68 1.62 7.30
N SER A 142 -5.63 0.73 7.55
CA SER A 142 -6.13 -0.22 6.55
C SER A 142 -7.26 0.38 5.73
N VAL A 143 -7.04 0.53 4.43
CA VAL A 143 -8.06 0.95 3.46
C VAL A 143 -8.34 -0.23 2.54
N LYS A 144 -9.36 -1.01 2.89
CA LYS A 144 -9.75 -2.17 2.11
C LYS A 144 -10.55 -1.73 0.88
N VAL A 145 -10.05 -2.09 -0.31
CA VAL A 145 -10.71 -1.79 -1.60
C VAL A 145 -11.08 -3.05 -2.38
N ALA A 146 -10.50 -4.19 -2.05
CA ALA A 146 -10.73 -5.45 -2.75
C ALA A 146 -11.30 -6.54 -1.80
N GLY A 147 -12.13 -7.42 -2.33
CA GLY A 147 -12.67 -8.58 -1.62
C GLY A 147 -11.84 -9.84 -1.86
N ARG A 148 -12.47 -11.01 -1.54
CA ARG A 148 -11.82 -12.34 -1.55
C ARG A 148 -11.16 -12.72 -2.88
N ASN A 149 -11.68 -12.28 -4.01
CA ASN A 149 -11.09 -12.57 -5.32
C ASN A 149 -9.99 -11.57 -5.75
N GLY A 150 -9.65 -10.61 -4.89
CA GLY A 150 -8.67 -9.57 -5.18
C GLY A 150 -9.16 -8.52 -6.18
N ALA A 151 -10.39 -8.59 -6.62
CA ALA A 151 -10.92 -7.70 -7.64
C ALA A 151 -11.20 -6.30 -7.09
N VAL A 152 -10.80 -5.28 -7.85
CA VAL A 152 -10.95 -3.86 -7.49
C VAL A 152 -11.06 -3.01 -8.75
N ASP A 153 -11.97 -2.03 -8.73
CA ASP A 153 -12.02 -1.00 -9.77
C ASP A 153 -11.13 0.18 -9.44
N VAL A 154 -10.56 0.81 -10.46
CA VAL A 154 -9.70 1.99 -10.27
C VAL A 154 -10.40 3.12 -9.53
N SER A 155 -11.72 3.26 -9.68
CA SER A 155 -12.51 4.27 -8.94
C SER A 155 -12.53 4.02 -7.43
N GLN A 156 -12.46 2.75 -6.99
CA GLN A 156 -12.34 2.43 -5.55
C GLN A 156 -10.97 2.80 -5.01
N VAL A 157 -9.91 2.57 -5.79
CA VAL A 157 -8.55 2.95 -5.39
C VAL A 157 -8.44 4.47 -5.28
N ILE A 158 -8.99 5.22 -6.25
CA ILE A 158 -9.06 6.68 -6.21
C ILE A 158 -9.80 7.14 -4.95
N ALA A 159 -10.95 6.54 -4.65
CA ALA A 159 -11.71 6.84 -3.43
C ALA A 159 -10.92 6.53 -2.15
N GLY A 160 -10.17 5.44 -2.14
CA GLY A 160 -9.28 5.08 -1.04
C GLY A 160 -8.17 6.12 -0.83
N ILE A 161 -7.57 6.62 -1.90
CA ILE A 161 -6.55 7.67 -1.84
C ILE A 161 -7.16 8.97 -1.30
N ASP A 162 -8.34 9.35 -1.77
CA ASP A 162 -9.04 10.54 -1.28
C ASP A 162 -9.36 10.44 0.22
N TRP A 163 -9.82 9.28 0.66
CA TRP A 163 -10.05 9.03 2.09
C TRP A 163 -8.76 9.19 2.90
N VAL A 164 -7.65 8.65 2.43
CA VAL A 164 -6.34 8.80 3.06
C VAL A 164 -5.93 10.26 3.18
N VAL A 165 -6.08 11.04 2.10
CA VAL A 165 -5.74 12.48 2.11
C VAL A 165 -6.58 13.25 3.12
N GLN A 166 -7.88 12.97 3.19
CA GLN A 166 -8.80 13.63 4.13
C GLN A 166 -8.46 13.35 5.60
N HIS A 167 -8.00 12.14 5.90
CA HIS A 167 -7.71 11.70 7.27
C HIS A 167 -6.22 11.80 7.62
N ALA A 168 -5.37 12.27 6.70
CA ALA A 168 -3.93 12.27 6.88
C ALA A 168 -3.47 13.03 8.13
N ALA A 169 -4.02 14.22 8.35
CA ALA A 169 -3.66 15.05 9.51
C ALA A 169 -4.16 14.42 10.82
N GLN A 170 -5.42 13.94 10.84
CA GLN A 170 -6.04 13.35 12.04
C GLN A 170 -5.35 12.04 12.46
N LEU A 171 -5.00 11.20 11.48
CA LEU A 171 -4.40 9.89 11.70
C LEU A 171 -2.88 9.91 11.55
N ASN A 172 -2.26 11.09 11.42
CA ASN A 172 -0.81 11.23 11.19
C ASN A 172 -0.27 10.29 10.10
N ILE A 173 -0.99 10.20 8.96
CA ILE A 173 -0.57 9.36 7.83
C ILE A 173 0.53 10.10 7.07
N ARG A 174 1.72 9.52 7.02
CA ARG A 174 2.88 10.10 6.36
C ARG A 174 3.37 9.28 5.18
N VAL A 175 2.91 8.03 5.06
CA VAL A 175 3.26 7.12 3.97
C VAL A 175 1.98 6.45 3.47
N LEU A 176 1.86 6.31 2.16
CA LEU A 176 0.83 5.52 1.48
C LEU A 176 1.53 4.41 0.70
N ASN A 177 1.24 3.16 1.08
CA ASN A 177 1.62 1.97 0.31
C ASN A 177 0.50 1.63 -0.67
N LEU A 178 0.83 1.62 -1.94
CA LEU A 178 -0.07 1.26 -3.01
C LEU A 178 0.53 0.10 -3.82
N SER A 179 0.29 -1.13 -3.35
CA SER A 179 0.71 -2.36 -4.01
C SER A 179 -0.26 -2.77 -5.13
N TYR A 180 -0.73 -1.80 -5.89
CA TYR A 180 -1.73 -1.89 -6.94
C TYR A 180 -1.22 -1.20 -8.21
N GLY A 181 -1.70 -1.66 -9.35
CA GLY A 181 -1.43 -0.98 -10.61
C GLY A 181 -2.34 -1.47 -11.73
N THR A 182 -2.53 -0.62 -12.74
CA THR A 182 -3.25 -0.92 -13.98
C THR A 182 -2.32 -0.78 -15.20
N ASP A 183 -2.68 -1.41 -16.28
CA ASP A 183 -2.10 -1.23 -17.60
C ASP A 183 -2.79 -0.08 -18.37
N SER A 184 -3.06 1.03 -17.66
CA SER A 184 -3.68 2.24 -18.25
C SER A 184 -3.07 2.58 -19.60
N THR A 185 -3.91 2.90 -20.58
CA THR A 185 -3.49 3.19 -21.97
C THR A 185 -3.24 4.67 -22.23
N GLN A 186 -3.40 5.53 -21.21
CA GLN A 186 -3.23 6.99 -21.32
C GLN A 186 -1.99 7.49 -20.58
N PRO A 187 -1.44 8.66 -20.95
CA PRO A 187 -0.30 9.24 -20.26
C PRO A 187 -0.68 9.69 -18.84
N TYR A 188 0.26 9.60 -17.90
CA TYR A 188 0.03 10.00 -16.51
C TYR A 188 -0.47 11.44 -16.38
N THR A 189 -0.09 12.34 -17.30
CA THR A 189 -0.46 13.77 -17.26
C THR A 189 -1.96 14.07 -17.36
N ILE A 190 -2.76 13.08 -17.72
CA ILE A 190 -4.23 13.19 -17.75
C ILE A 190 -4.92 12.10 -16.92
N ASP A 191 -4.18 11.08 -16.47
CA ASP A 191 -4.75 9.89 -15.81
C ASP A 191 -5.35 10.24 -14.44
N PRO A 192 -6.61 9.83 -14.15
CA PRO A 192 -7.25 10.11 -12.87
C PRO A 192 -6.54 9.49 -11.67
N LEU A 193 -5.97 8.28 -11.81
CA LEU A 193 -5.24 7.63 -10.72
C LEU A 193 -3.92 8.34 -10.44
N ALA A 194 -3.20 8.79 -11.48
CA ALA A 194 -2.01 9.62 -11.32
C ALA A 194 -2.34 10.92 -10.59
N PHE A 195 -3.42 11.59 -10.98
CA PHE A 195 -3.89 12.79 -10.29
C PHE A 195 -4.18 12.55 -8.80
N ALA A 196 -4.82 11.42 -8.45
CA ALA A 196 -5.11 11.09 -7.05
C ALA A 196 -3.82 10.91 -6.22
N VAL A 197 -2.82 10.17 -6.74
CA VAL A 197 -1.55 9.96 -6.02
C VAL A 197 -0.71 11.23 -5.90
N GLU A 198 -0.73 12.11 -6.91
CA GLU A 198 -0.10 13.42 -6.83
C GLU A 198 -0.71 14.30 -5.74
N ARG A 199 -2.02 14.17 -5.52
CA ARG A 199 -2.70 14.87 -4.44
C ARG A 199 -2.24 14.39 -3.07
N ALA A 200 -2.14 13.10 -2.87
CA ALA A 200 -1.58 12.54 -1.65
C ALA A 200 -0.15 13.05 -1.43
N TRP A 201 0.65 13.09 -2.50
CA TRP A 201 2.01 13.62 -2.47
C TRP A 201 2.06 15.10 -2.03
N LYS A 202 1.21 15.93 -2.62
CA LYS A 202 1.10 17.38 -2.28
C LYS A 202 0.55 17.60 -0.87
N ALA A 203 -0.24 16.66 -0.35
CA ALA A 203 -0.69 16.68 1.05
C ALA A 203 0.40 16.26 2.06
N GLY A 204 1.63 16.00 1.61
CA GLY A 204 2.75 15.65 2.49
C GLY A 204 2.88 14.15 2.77
N ILE A 205 2.20 13.29 1.99
CA ILE A 205 2.23 11.84 2.12
C ILE A 205 3.23 11.26 1.11
N VAL A 206 4.19 10.49 1.56
CA VAL A 206 5.10 9.74 0.69
C VAL A 206 4.33 8.58 0.06
N VAL A 207 4.10 8.61 -1.25
CA VAL A 207 3.39 7.56 -1.97
C VAL A 207 4.40 6.58 -2.56
N VAL A 208 4.29 5.31 -2.20
CA VAL A 208 5.14 4.22 -2.65
C VAL A 208 4.30 3.24 -3.46
N THR A 209 4.70 2.97 -4.69
CA THR A 209 3.93 2.13 -5.62
C THR A 209 4.77 0.98 -6.18
N ALA A 210 4.12 -0.14 -6.43
CA ALA A 210 4.70 -1.27 -7.15
C ALA A 210 4.79 -1.00 -8.64
N VAL A 211 5.86 -1.46 -9.30
CA VAL A 211 6.05 -1.25 -10.75
C VAL A 211 5.27 -2.23 -11.63
N GLY A 212 4.71 -3.30 -11.06
CA GLY A 212 4.05 -4.40 -11.77
C GLY A 212 4.91 -5.66 -11.84
N ASN A 213 4.27 -6.78 -12.24
CA ASN A 213 4.86 -8.12 -12.27
C ASN A 213 4.71 -8.80 -13.65
N ASP A 214 4.57 -8.02 -14.72
CA ASP A 214 4.27 -8.48 -16.09
C ASP A 214 5.53 -8.90 -16.85
N GLY A 215 6.65 -8.97 -16.16
CA GLY A 215 7.92 -9.40 -16.69
C GLY A 215 8.68 -8.30 -17.45
N LYS A 216 9.90 -8.64 -17.84
CA LYS A 216 10.81 -7.71 -18.52
C LYS A 216 10.39 -7.35 -19.94
N ALA A 217 9.43 -8.07 -20.51
CA ALA A 217 8.87 -7.78 -21.82
C ALA A 217 7.81 -6.67 -21.76
N ALA A 218 7.17 -6.46 -20.61
CA ALA A 218 6.39 -5.26 -20.37
C ALA A 218 7.34 -4.07 -20.43
N ARG A 219 7.16 -3.23 -21.42
CA ARG A 219 8.06 -2.09 -21.69
C ARG A 219 7.66 -0.83 -20.95
N GLU A 220 6.69 -0.93 -20.08
CA GLU A 220 6.15 0.17 -19.31
C GLU A 220 5.86 -0.27 -17.87
N LEU A 221 5.94 0.67 -16.95
CA LEU A 221 5.50 0.45 -15.58
C LEU A 221 3.96 0.50 -15.52
N SER A 222 3.34 -0.17 -14.57
CA SER A 222 1.90 -0.01 -14.32
C SER A 222 1.58 1.41 -13.81
N MET A 223 0.37 1.90 -14.06
CA MET A 223 -0.13 3.12 -13.44
C MET A 223 -0.54 2.79 -11.98
N PRO A 224 -0.14 3.58 -10.93
CA PRO A 224 0.44 4.92 -11.04
C PRO A 224 1.97 4.98 -11.00
N ALA A 225 2.71 3.88 -11.07
CA ALA A 225 4.18 3.91 -11.04
C ALA A 225 4.81 4.66 -12.23
N ARG A 226 4.05 4.86 -13.32
CA ARG A 226 4.46 5.72 -14.45
C ARG A 226 4.56 7.18 -14.07
N ASP A 227 3.82 7.62 -13.05
CA ASP A 227 3.88 8.99 -12.56
C ASP A 227 5.25 9.27 -11.92
N PRO A 228 5.97 10.30 -12.38
CA PRO A 228 7.29 10.61 -11.85
C PRO A 228 7.26 11.20 -10.43
N TYR A 229 6.13 11.64 -9.90
CA TYR A 229 6.03 12.14 -8.53
C TYR A 229 6.21 11.04 -7.50
N VAL A 230 5.58 9.88 -7.68
CA VAL A 230 5.57 8.78 -6.70
C VAL A 230 6.89 8.00 -6.69
N ILE A 231 7.12 7.21 -5.64
CA ILE A 231 8.26 6.29 -5.57
C ILE A 231 7.85 4.96 -6.21
N ALA A 232 8.34 4.71 -7.41
CA ALA A 232 8.12 3.47 -8.16
C ALA A 232 9.18 2.43 -7.77
N VAL A 233 8.73 1.29 -7.21
CA VAL A 233 9.60 0.28 -6.62
C VAL A 233 9.63 -1.00 -7.44
N SER A 234 10.82 -1.40 -7.89
CA SER A 234 11.08 -2.70 -8.49
C SER A 234 11.50 -3.73 -7.43
N ALA A 235 11.28 -5.00 -7.72
CA ALA A 235 11.72 -6.08 -6.86
C ALA A 235 13.18 -6.46 -7.09
N ALA A 236 13.88 -6.82 -6.02
CA ALA A 236 15.19 -7.43 -6.06
C ALA A 236 15.17 -8.80 -5.38
N GLU A 237 15.91 -9.74 -5.94
CA GLU A 237 16.10 -11.11 -5.45
C GLU A 237 17.58 -11.34 -5.10
N GLN A 238 17.86 -11.92 -3.92
CA GLN A 238 19.22 -12.34 -3.57
C GLN A 238 19.40 -13.85 -3.78
N LYS A 239 20.30 -14.21 -4.69
CA LYS A 239 20.76 -15.59 -4.88
C LYS A 239 22.28 -15.66 -4.77
N ASN A 240 22.79 -16.58 -3.96
CA ASN A 240 24.22 -16.75 -3.75
C ASN A 240 24.94 -15.43 -3.40
N LYS A 241 24.34 -14.63 -2.51
CA LYS A 241 24.82 -13.31 -2.09
C LYS A 241 24.89 -12.25 -3.21
N LYS A 242 24.34 -12.52 -4.38
CA LYS A 242 24.24 -11.58 -5.50
C LYS A 242 22.80 -11.14 -5.67
N TRP A 243 22.61 -9.84 -5.91
CA TRP A 243 21.32 -9.25 -6.18
C TRP A 243 21.04 -9.17 -7.68
N LYS A 244 19.83 -9.46 -8.08
CA LYS A 244 19.33 -9.28 -9.44
C LYS A 244 17.86 -8.86 -9.40
N VAL A 245 17.38 -8.25 -10.47
CA VAL A 245 15.96 -8.05 -10.69
C VAL A 245 15.38 -9.35 -11.26
N PRO A 246 14.34 -9.91 -10.64
CA PRO A 246 13.68 -11.12 -11.13
C PRO A 246 13.13 -10.96 -12.55
N ALA A 247 12.90 -12.09 -13.24
CA ALA A 247 12.40 -12.05 -14.62
C ALA A 247 10.94 -11.56 -14.70
N TRP A 248 10.17 -11.79 -13.65
CA TRP A 248 8.76 -11.41 -13.56
C TRP A 248 8.54 -9.94 -13.23
N ALA A 249 9.52 -9.20 -12.68
CA ALA A 249 9.35 -7.79 -12.40
C ALA A 249 9.23 -6.98 -13.69
N SER A 250 8.24 -6.09 -13.74
CA SER A 250 8.07 -5.19 -14.88
C SER A 250 9.25 -4.25 -15.05
N SER A 251 9.54 -3.89 -16.29
CA SER A 251 10.62 -2.97 -16.63
C SER A 251 10.06 -1.63 -17.10
N GLY A 252 10.79 -0.57 -16.78
CA GLY A 252 10.54 0.73 -17.39
C GLY A 252 11.05 0.79 -18.84
N ASP A 253 10.77 1.89 -19.45
CA ASP A 253 11.23 2.27 -20.79
C ASP A 253 12.36 3.34 -20.74
N THR A 254 12.51 4.10 -21.82
CA THR A 254 13.45 5.22 -21.89
C THR A 254 12.94 6.50 -21.24
N VAL A 255 11.64 6.59 -20.99
CA VAL A 255 10.97 7.76 -20.41
C VAL A 255 10.83 7.62 -18.89
N ARG A 256 10.38 6.45 -18.43
CA ARG A 256 10.15 6.17 -16.99
C ARG A 256 10.72 4.81 -16.60
N SER A 257 11.65 4.84 -15.66
CA SER A 257 12.21 3.66 -15.00
C SER A 257 11.73 3.59 -13.54
N PRO A 258 11.85 2.43 -12.88
CA PRO A 258 11.72 2.39 -11.41
C PRO A 258 12.63 3.44 -10.76
N ASP A 259 12.25 3.97 -9.61
CA ASP A 259 13.11 4.88 -8.85
C ASP A 259 14.25 4.12 -8.16
N LEU A 260 13.92 2.97 -7.59
CA LEU A 260 14.85 2.07 -6.91
C LEU A 260 14.28 0.65 -6.84
N ALA A 261 15.09 -0.28 -6.34
CA ALA A 261 14.68 -1.65 -6.07
C ALA A 261 14.83 -1.99 -4.59
N ALA A 262 13.99 -2.90 -4.09
CA ALA A 262 14.08 -3.43 -2.74
C ALA A 262 13.84 -4.95 -2.72
N PRO A 263 14.19 -5.67 -1.66
CA PRO A 263 13.87 -7.08 -1.53
C PRO A 263 12.38 -7.32 -1.76
N GLY A 264 12.04 -8.18 -2.73
CA GLY A 264 10.65 -8.44 -3.13
C GLY A 264 10.40 -9.88 -3.53
N ALA A 265 11.40 -10.76 -3.45
CA ALA A 265 11.27 -12.16 -3.82
C ALA A 265 11.34 -13.07 -2.59
N SER A 266 10.39 -14.01 -2.49
CA SER A 266 10.28 -14.98 -1.40
C SER A 266 10.26 -14.34 -0.02
N ILE A 267 9.59 -13.20 0.10
CA ILE A 267 9.46 -12.48 1.38
C ILE A 267 8.52 -13.27 2.29
N VAL A 268 8.98 -13.52 3.52
CA VAL A 268 8.20 -14.22 4.55
C VAL A 268 7.54 -13.18 5.45
N SER A 269 6.20 -13.18 5.47
CA SER A 269 5.40 -12.28 6.28
C SER A 269 4.15 -12.97 6.81
N LEU A 270 3.20 -12.20 7.35
CA LEU A 270 2.01 -12.73 8.00
C LEU A 270 1.13 -13.51 7.02
N ARG A 271 0.62 -14.62 7.51
CA ARG A 271 -0.37 -15.49 6.84
C ARG A 271 -1.77 -15.10 7.30
N THR A 272 -2.71 -15.13 6.38
CA THR A 272 -4.15 -15.06 6.70
C THR A 272 -4.76 -16.44 6.42
N PRO A 273 -4.94 -17.29 7.45
CA PRO A 273 -5.47 -18.64 7.27
C PRO A 273 -6.85 -18.64 6.62
N GLY A 274 -7.04 -19.47 5.59
CA GLY A 274 -8.30 -19.60 4.85
C GLY A 274 -8.59 -18.47 3.86
N SER A 275 -7.71 -17.50 3.70
CA SER A 275 -7.77 -16.51 2.64
C SER A 275 -7.61 -17.15 1.26
N PHE A 276 -7.94 -16.41 0.20
CA PHE A 276 -7.78 -16.91 -1.18
C PHE A 276 -6.32 -17.32 -1.47
N ALA A 277 -5.34 -16.47 -1.15
CA ALA A 277 -3.94 -16.78 -1.39
C ALA A 277 -3.47 -18.01 -0.59
N ASP A 278 -3.94 -18.17 0.65
CA ASP A 278 -3.59 -19.32 1.49
C ASP A 278 -4.12 -20.66 0.94
N VAL A 279 -5.30 -20.61 0.32
CA VAL A 279 -5.95 -21.80 -0.25
C VAL A 279 -5.39 -22.14 -1.64
N GLU A 280 -5.22 -21.12 -2.49
CA GLU A 280 -4.82 -21.32 -3.88
C GLU A 280 -3.30 -21.48 -4.06
N HIS A 281 -2.50 -21.01 -3.08
CA HIS A 281 -1.04 -21.02 -3.13
C HIS A 281 -0.40 -21.74 -1.92
N PRO A 282 -0.70 -23.03 -1.70
CA PRO A 282 -0.18 -23.78 -0.56
C PRO A 282 1.35 -23.84 -0.51
N GLU A 283 2.03 -23.62 -1.64
CA GLU A 283 3.50 -23.52 -1.73
C GLU A 283 4.07 -22.29 -1.01
N GLY A 284 3.23 -21.30 -0.73
CA GLY A 284 3.57 -20.13 0.08
C GLY A 284 3.56 -20.39 1.59
N PHE A 285 2.98 -21.50 2.05
CA PHE A 285 2.93 -21.84 3.48
C PHE A 285 4.33 -21.99 4.07
N VAL A 286 4.59 -21.29 5.18
CA VAL A 286 5.85 -21.39 5.94
C VAL A 286 5.57 -21.93 7.34
N SER A 287 4.55 -21.39 8.01
CA SER A 287 4.09 -21.83 9.33
C SER A 287 2.61 -21.45 9.52
N PRO A 288 1.97 -21.85 10.62
CA PRO A 288 0.59 -21.45 10.89
C PRO A 288 0.33 -19.94 10.82
N THR A 289 1.34 -19.12 11.09
CA THR A 289 1.24 -17.65 11.14
C THR A 289 2.00 -16.95 10.02
N LEU A 290 2.80 -17.67 9.21
CA LEU A 290 3.68 -17.09 8.21
C LEU A 290 3.44 -17.69 6.82
N PHE A 291 3.53 -16.82 5.82
CA PHE A 291 3.37 -17.09 4.41
C PHE A 291 4.50 -16.43 3.61
N LYS A 292 4.87 -17.04 2.48
CA LYS A 292 5.94 -16.56 1.62
C LYS A 292 5.35 -16.06 0.30
N GLY A 293 5.63 -14.82 -0.08
CA GLY A 293 5.20 -14.22 -1.33
C GLY A 293 6.33 -13.54 -2.09
N SER A 294 6.10 -13.31 -3.40
CA SER A 294 7.03 -12.59 -4.28
C SER A 294 6.27 -11.60 -5.16
N GLY A 295 6.77 -10.37 -5.27
CA GLY A 295 6.17 -9.34 -6.11
C GLY A 295 6.85 -7.98 -5.92
N SER A 296 6.61 -7.07 -6.83
CA SER A 296 6.92 -5.65 -6.64
C SER A 296 6.10 -5.04 -5.49
N SER A 297 4.97 -5.66 -5.13
CA SER A 297 4.15 -5.34 -3.95
C SER A 297 4.93 -5.50 -2.64
N GLN A 298 5.62 -6.64 -2.47
CA GLN A 298 6.46 -6.89 -1.29
C GLN A 298 7.61 -5.89 -1.22
N ALA A 299 8.24 -5.58 -2.36
CA ALA A 299 9.29 -4.57 -2.43
C ALA A 299 8.77 -3.16 -2.09
N ALA A 300 7.57 -2.79 -2.55
CA ALA A 300 6.92 -1.52 -2.21
C ALA A 300 6.63 -1.44 -0.71
N ALA A 301 6.15 -2.54 -0.09
CA ALA A 301 5.94 -2.60 1.35
C ALA A 301 7.25 -2.43 2.14
N VAL A 302 8.36 -3.03 1.68
CA VAL A 302 9.70 -2.81 2.28
C VAL A 302 10.11 -1.34 2.21
N VAL A 303 9.90 -0.68 1.05
CA VAL A 303 10.22 0.76 0.90
C VAL A 303 9.29 1.63 1.73
N SER A 304 8.01 1.28 1.84
CA SER A 304 7.05 1.99 2.70
C SER A 304 7.45 1.95 4.17
N GLY A 305 7.87 0.77 4.66
CA GLY A 305 8.44 0.64 6.00
C GLY A 305 9.73 1.45 6.17
N ALA A 306 10.63 1.41 5.18
CA ALA A 306 11.86 2.20 5.21
C ALA A 306 11.60 3.71 5.22
N ALA A 307 10.60 4.20 4.46
CA ALA A 307 10.17 5.58 4.50
C ALA A 307 9.61 5.97 5.89
N ALA A 308 8.85 5.07 6.55
CA ALA A 308 8.37 5.30 7.91
C ALA A 308 9.51 5.37 8.94
N VAL A 309 10.52 4.50 8.83
CA VAL A 309 11.74 4.56 9.67
C VAL A 309 12.50 5.86 9.44
N LEU A 310 12.69 6.26 8.18
CA LEU A 310 13.37 7.51 7.84
C LEU A 310 12.62 8.73 8.38
N LEU A 311 11.30 8.75 8.26
CA LEU A 311 10.44 9.82 8.79
C LEU A 311 10.40 9.84 10.33
N SER A 312 10.51 8.70 11.01
CA SER A 312 10.63 8.67 12.48
C SER A 312 11.96 9.25 12.96
N ALA A 313 13.04 9.07 12.18
CA ALA A 313 14.34 9.69 12.45
C ALA A 313 14.38 11.18 12.07
N ARG A 314 13.63 11.58 11.07
CA ARG A 314 13.67 12.92 10.45
C ARG A 314 12.26 13.39 10.08
N PRO A 315 11.41 13.76 11.06
CA PRO A 315 9.96 13.96 10.87
C PRO A 315 9.59 15.16 9.98
N THR A 316 10.52 16.08 9.75
CA THR A 316 10.27 17.29 8.94
C THR A 316 10.54 17.10 7.44
N LEU A 317 11.02 15.91 7.02
CA LEU A 317 11.26 15.64 5.60
C LEU A 317 9.95 15.71 4.79
N THR A 318 10.03 16.39 3.66
CA THR A 318 8.97 16.39 2.65
C THR A 318 8.99 15.10 1.81
N PRO A 319 7.92 14.75 1.11
CA PRO A 319 7.92 13.61 0.19
C PRO A 319 9.03 13.69 -0.87
N ASP A 320 9.28 14.87 -1.44
CA ASP A 320 10.36 15.10 -2.42
C ASP A 320 11.74 14.81 -1.82
N GLN A 321 11.97 15.23 -0.57
CA GLN A 321 13.21 14.98 0.14
C GLN A 321 13.39 13.50 0.49
N VAL A 322 12.32 12.81 0.92
CA VAL A 322 12.35 11.37 1.16
C VAL A 322 12.70 10.62 -0.11
N LYS A 323 11.99 10.89 -1.22
CA LYS A 323 12.28 10.27 -2.51
C LYS A 323 13.74 10.52 -2.94
N ARG A 324 14.19 11.77 -2.86
CA ARG A 324 15.55 12.13 -3.24
C ARG A 324 16.61 11.43 -2.38
N LEU A 325 16.40 11.32 -1.07
CA LEU A 325 17.30 10.61 -0.17
C LEU A 325 17.36 9.13 -0.53
N LEU A 326 16.22 8.45 -0.62
CA LEU A 326 16.17 7.01 -0.91
C LEU A 326 16.82 6.68 -2.27
N THR A 327 16.57 7.50 -3.30
CA THR A 327 17.13 7.27 -4.65
C THR A 327 18.63 7.61 -4.72
N ALA A 328 19.06 8.72 -4.10
CA ALA A 328 20.46 9.15 -4.16
C ALA A 328 21.40 8.24 -3.34
N THR A 329 20.88 7.56 -2.33
CA THR A 329 21.68 6.68 -1.46
C THR A 329 21.56 5.19 -1.82
N ALA A 330 20.64 4.84 -2.73
CA ALA A 330 20.48 3.47 -3.20
C ALA A 330 21.80 2.89 -3.76
N ASN A 331 22.06 1.62 -3.48
CA ASN A 331 23.29 0.96 -3.88
C ASN A 331 23.18 0.42 -5.31
N GLY A 332 23.59 1.25 -6.29
CA GLY A 332 23.56 0.88 -7.70
C GLY A 332 24.55 -0.23 -8.09
N LYS A 333 25.54 -0.54 -7.23
CA LYS A 333 26.52 -1.61 -7.48
C LYS A 333 26.06 -2.98 -6.95
N ALA A 334 25.05 -3.00 -6.09
CA ALA A 334 24.56 -4.25 -5.50
C ALA A 334 23.89 -5.16 -6.53
N ILE A 335 23.15 -4.59 -7.50
CA ILE A 335 22.37 -5.35 -8.49
C ILE A 335 23.19 -5.60 -9.74
N THR A 336 23.32 -6.87 -10.14
CA THR A 336 24.06 -7.29 -11.34
C THR A 336 23.24 -8.23 -12.23
N PRO A 337 23.20 -8.01 -13.57
CA PRO A 337 23.71 -6.82 -14.26
C PRO A 337 22.88 -5.58 -13.90
N ARG A 338 23.55 -4.44 -13.75
CA ARG A 338 22.86 -3.17 -13.52
C ARG A 338 22.21 -2.69 -14.83
N ALA A 339 20.91 -2.45 -14.78
CA ALA A 339 20.20 -1.74 -15.84
C ALA A 339 19.14 -0.86 -15.20
N VAL A 340 19.26 0.46 -15.40
CA VAL A 340 18.39 1.47 -14.76
C VAL A 340 16.93 1.19 -15.03
N LYS A 341 16.57 0.77 -16.25
CA LYS A 341 15.18 0.43 -16.61
C LYS A 341 14.56 -0.70 -15.76
N PHE A 342 15.37 -1.49 -15.04
CA PHE A 342 14.89 -2.58 -14.19
C PHE A 342 15.00 -2.26 -12.70
N SER A 343 16.04 -1.54 -12.29
CA SER A 343 16.39 -1.35 -10.88
C SER A 343 16.50 0.11 -10.45
N GLY A 344 16.26 1.05 -11.34
CA GLY A 344 16.40 2.47 -11.04
C GLY A 344 17.80 2.81 -10.52
N SER A 345 17.84 3.52 -9.40
CA SER A 345 19.08 3.92 -8.73
C SER A 345 19.83 2.76 -8.06
N GLY A 346 19.19 1.62 -7.85
CA GLY A 346 19.78 0.43 -7.23
C GLY A 346 19.02 -0.07 -6.01
N LEU A 347 19.69 -0.88 -5.19
CA LEU A 347 19.11 -1.47 -4.00
C LEU A 347 18.93 -0.43 -2.89
N LEU A 348 17.79 -0.42 -2.23
CA LEU A 348 17.46 0.42 -1.07
C LEU A 348 18.54 0.33 0.04
N ASP A 349 18.95 1.49 0.57
CA ASP A 349 19.84 1.64 1.72
C ASP A 349 19.29 2.77 2.62
N VAL A 350 18.43 2.40 3.59
CA VAL A 350 17.79 3.39 4.46
C VAL A 350 18.75 3.93 5.54
N ALA A 351 19.74 3.15 5.96
CA ALA A 351 20.75 3.62 6.91
C ALA A 351 21.55 4.79 6.33
N LYS A 352 21.98 4.65 5.08
CA LYS A 352 22.68 5.71 4.37
C LYS A 352 21.76 6.91 4.10
N ALA A 353 20.49 6.69 3.78
CA ALA A 353 19.51 7.76 3.61
C ALA A 353 19.31 8.58 4.91
N ALA A 354 19.25 7.91 6.07
CA ALA A 354 19.07 8.57 7.35
C ALA A 354 20.24 9.47 7.75
N THR A 355 21.47 9.11 7.36
CA THR A 355 22.71 9.85 7.70
C THR A 355 23.14 10.86 6.63
N THR A 356 22.54 10.83 5.45
CA THR A 356 22.83 11.79 4.36
C THR A 356 22.17 13.14 4.66
N ALA A 357 22.87 14.24 4.37
CA ALA A 357 22.33 15.59 4.54
C ALA A 357 21.00 15.78 3.79
N THR A 358 20.10 16.59 4.38
CA THR A 358 18.78 16.88 3.75
C THR A 358 19.02 17.60 2.42
N PRO A 359 18.56 17.03 1.30
CA PRO A 359 18.72 17.69 0.01
C PRO A 359 17.72 18.86 -0.13
N GLN A 360 18.11 19.85 -0.88
CA GLN A 360 17.13 20.73 -1.52
C GLN A 360 16.51 19.94 -2.66
N ALA A 361 15.26 19.54 -2.49
CA ALA A 361 14.55 18.71 -3.45
C ALA A 361 13.14 19.23 -3.66
N THR A 362 12.81 19.53 -4.91
CA THR A 362 11.47 19.87 -5.38
C THR A 362 11.29 19.23 -6.73
N GLN A 363 10.23 18.45 -6.88
CA GLN A 363 9.87 17.89 -8.17
C GLN A 363 9.05 18.90 -8.97
N ASN A 364 9.42 19.11 -10.24
CA ASN A 364 8.79 20.08 -11.15
C ASN A 364 8.30 19.39 -12.43
N TRP A 365 7.81 18.15 -12.31
CA TRP A 365 7.19 17.47 -13.43
C TRP A 365 5.83 18.10 -13.76
N PRO A 366 5.37 18.01 -15.02
CA PRO A 366 3.97 18.31 -15.32
C PRO A 366 3.06 17.46 -14.42
N MET A 367 2.12 18.09 -13.76
CA MET A 367 1.14 17.37 -12.94
C MET A 367 0.04 16.80 -13.82
N SER A 368 -0.53 15.69 -13.39
CA SER A 368 -1.76 15.17 -14.00
C SER A 368 -2.90 16.16 -13.84
N THR A 369 -3.69 16.29 -14.89
CA THR A 369 -4.94 17.07 -14.87
C THR A 369 -6.12 16.28 -14.29
N GLY A 370 -6.02 14.93 -14.27
CA GLY A 370 -7.13 14.05 -13.90
C GLY A 370 -8.32 14.07 -14.87
N LEU A 371 -8.18 14.72 -16.03
CA LEU A 371 -9.24 14.90 -17.02
C LEU A 371 -9.34 13.74 -18.02
N GLY A 372 -8.49 12.74 -17.87
CA GLY A 372 -8.52 11.56 -18.72
C GLY A 372 -9.70 10.64 -18.45
N SER A 373 -9.76 9.58 -19.23
CA SER A 373 -10.81 8.58 -19.18
C SER A 373 -10.60 7.63 -17.98
N LEU A 374 -11.67 7.36 -17.25
CA LEU A 374 -11.67 6.33 -16.20
C LEU A 374 -11.52 4.93 -16.83
N GLU A 375 -12.15 4.71 -17.97
CA GLU A 375 -12.02 3.47 -18.73
C GLU A 375 -10.58 3.22 -19.17
N ALA A 376 -9.92 4.22 -19.71
CA ALA A 376 -8.52 4.10 -20.08
C ALA A 376 -7.59 3.89 -18.86
N SER A 377 -7.95 4.43 -17.70
CA SER A 377 -7.22 4.23 -16.44
C SER A 377 -7.38 2.81 -15.89
N ARG A 378 -8.51 2.12 -16.16
CA ARG A 378 -8.68 0.69 -15.85
C ARG A 378 -7.72 -0.19 -16.62
N GLY A 379 -7.42 0.20 -17.86
CA GLY A 379 -6.69 -0.65 -18.80
C GLY A 379 -7.48 -1.91 -19.14
N SER A 380 -6.86 -3.08 -19.05
CA SER A 380 -7.50 -4.38 -19.33
C SER A 380 -8.27 -4.96 -18.13
N ALA A 381 -8.12 -4.38 -16.93
CA ALA A 381 -8.71 -4.91 -15.70
C ALA A 381 -10.15 -4.40 -15.49
N HIS A 382 -11.13 -5.23 -15.80
CA HIS A 382 -12.55 -4.91 -15.62
C HIS A 382 -13.20 -5.81 -14.58
N LEU A 383 -14.02 -5.20 -13.71
CA LEU A 383 -14.84 -5.93 -12.76
C LEU A 383 -16.12 -6.47 -13.41
N LEU A 384 -16.58 -7.61 -12.89
CA LEU A 384 -17.94 -8.09 -13.15
C LEU A 384 -18.84 -7.70 -11.97
N ILE A 385 -19.87 -6.91 -12.25
CA ILE A 385 -20.92 -6.53 -11.29
C ILE A 385 -22.21 -7.18 -11.72
N ASN A 386 -22.75 -8.08 -10.92
CA ASN A 386 -23.98 -8.83 -11.24
C ASN A 386 -23.93 -9.49 -12.62
N GLY A 387 -22.76 -10.03 -13.00
CA GLY A 387 -22.54 -10.67 -14.30
C GLY A 387 -22.35 -9.71 -15.48
N THR A 388 -22.35 -8.41 -15.25
CA THR A 388 -22.10 -7.38 -16.28
C THR A 388 -20.70 -6.79 -16.07
N VAL A 389 -19.96 -6.67 -17.16
CA VAL A 389 -18.62 -6.02 -17.14
C VAL A 389 -18.80 -4.53 -16.84
N LEU A 390 -18.11 -4.04 -15.80
CA LEU A 390 -18.02 -2.61 -15.54
C LEU A 390 -17.06 -1.98 -16.56
N GLN A 391 -17.61 -1.18 -17.45
CA GLN A 391 -16.85 -0.54 -18.53
C GLN A 391 -17.38 0.87 -18.84
N GLY A 392 -16.60 1.66 -19.55
CA GLY A 392 -16.94 3.04 -19.91
C GLY A 392 -16.71 4.02 -18.75
N GLU A 393 -17.19 5.22 -18.93
CA GLU A 393 -17.04 6.32 -17.95
C GLU A 393 -18.05 6.19 -16.83
N VAL A 394 -17.95 5.09 -16.06
CA VAL A 394 -18.86 4.76 -14.95
C VAL A 394 -18.03 4.25 -13.77
N THR A 395 -18.28 4.79 -12.57
CA THR A 395 -17.65 4.34 -11.33
C THR A 395 -18.22 3.00 -10.87
N ILE A 396 -17.58 2.40 -9.87
CA ILE A 396 -18.07 1.18 -9.20
C ILE A 396 -19.50 1.31 -8.68
N LEU A 397 -19.98 2.52 -8.40
CA LEU A 397 -21.32 2.81 -7.92
C LEU A 397 -22.36 2.94 -9.05
N GLY A 398 -21.96 2.75 -10.30
CA GLY A 398 -22.83 2.97 -11.45
C GLY A 398 -23.07 4.45 -11.77
N THR A 399 -22.33 5.37 -11.14
CA THR A 399 -22.41 6.80 -11.42
C THR A 399 -21.52 7.19 -12.60
N PRO A 400 -21.99 8.07 -13.52
CA PRO A 400 -21.16 8.57 -14.59
C PRO A 400 -19.88 9.24 -14.04
N TRP A 401 -18.73 8.89 -14.62
CA TRP A 401 -17.47 9.56 -14.36
C TRP A 401 -17.36 10.83 -15.20
N ASN A 402 -17.00 11.92 -14.56
CA ASN A 402 -16.67 13.16 -15.24
C ASN A 402 -15.37 13.73 -14.61
N GLY A 403 -14.25 13.50 -15.27
CA GLY A 403 -12.95 13.93 -14.79
C GLY A 403 -12.88 15.44 -14.52
N ALA A 404 -13.53 16.27 -15.33
CA ALA A 404 -13.55 17.73 -15.13
C ALA A 404 -14.29 18.12 -13.84
N SER A 405 -15.43 17.48 -13.53
CA SER A 405 -16.15 17.72 -12.28
C SER A 405 -15.36 17.19 -11.09
N TRP A 406 -14.76 16.02 -11.21
CA TRP A 406 -13.95 15.44 -10.16
C TRP A 406 -12.66 16.25 -9.91
N ALA A 407 -11.91 16.57 -10.93
CA ALA A 407 -10.69 17.37 -10.83
C ALA A 407 -10.98 18.81 -10.42
N GLY A 408 -12.09 19.42 -10.87
CA GLY A 408 -12.47 20.79 -10.56
C GLY A 408 -13.12 20.99 -9.19
N ALA A 409 -13.89 20.04 -8.71
CA ALA A 409 -14.63 20.20 -7.46
C ALA A 409 -13.77 20.11 -6.20
N SER A 410 -12.62 19.46 -6.28
CA SER A 410 -11.86 19.13 -5.10
C SER A 410 -10.72 20.07 -4.80
N TRP A 411 -10.26 20.87 -5.78
CA TRP A 411 -8.93 21.41 -5.67
C TRP A 411 -8.84 22.91 -5.45
N ALA A 412 -9.95 23.59 -5.68
CA ALA A 412 -10.08 25.02 -5.39
C ALA A 412 -10.54 25.30 -3.95
N GLY A 413 -10.31 24.40 -3.00
CA GLY A 413 -10.66 24.60 -1.60
C GLY A 413 -12.03 24.05 -1.19
N ALA A 414 -12.74 23.33 -2.07
CA ALA A 414 -13.93 22.60 -1.68
C ALA A 414 -13.55 21.32 -0.95
N SER A 415 -14.00 21.18 0.29
CA SER A 415 -13.74 19.99 1.07
C SER A 415 -14.54 18.81 0.52
N TRP A 416 -13.91 17.65 0.38
CA TRP A 416 -14.54 16.37 0.08
C TRP A 416 -15.42 15.86 1.22
N ALA A 417 -15.47 16.59 2.33
CA ALA A 417 -16.25 16.29 3.50
C ALA A 417 -17.71 16.62 3.25
N GLY A 418 -18.52 15.71 2.72
CA GLY A 418 -19.95 15.93 2.71
C GLY A 418 -20.82 15.23 1.71
N ALA A 419 -20.28 14.48 0.77
CA ALA A 419 -21.13 13.65 -0.10
C ALA A 419 -21.25 12.23 0.45
N SER A 420 -22.47 11.70 0.54
CA SER A 420 -22.65 10.28 0.79
C SER A 420 -22.44 9.51 -0.51
N TRP A 421 -21.79 8.36 -0.45
CA TRP A 421 -21.70 7.43 -1.57
C TRP A 421 -23.05 6.87 -1.99
N ALA A 422 -24.08 7.03 -1.14
CA ALA A 422 -25.46 6.69 -1.45
C ALA A 422 -26.12 7.86 -2.21
N GLY A 423 -26.08 7.84 -3.53
CA GLY A 423 -26.93 8.67 -4.40
C GLY A 423 -26.38 10.05 -4.79
N ALA A 424 -25.12 10.38 -4.48
CA ALA A 424 -24.52 11.60 -4.99
C ALA A 424 -23.69 11.32 -6.25
N SER A 425 -23.94 12.06 -7.31
CA SER A 425 -23.08 12.06 -8.47
C SER A 425 -21.75 12.75 -8.09
N TRP A 426 -20.64 12.28 -8.62
CA TRP A 426 -19.33 12.91 -8.48
C TRP A 426 -19.28 14.33 -9.04
N ALA A 427 -20.28 14.69 -9.85
CA ALA A 427 -20.43 16.00 -10.44
C ALA A 427 -21.06 16.98 -9.44
N GLY A 428 -20.27 17.86 -8.86
CA GLY A 428 -20.74 19.02 -8.11
C GLY A 428 -21.15 18.83 -6.66
N ALA A 429 -20.90 17.66 -6.08
CA ALA A 429 -21.16 17.44 -4.66
C ALA A 429 -19.92 17.74 -3.83
N SER A 430 -20.05 18.58 -2.81
CA SER A 430 -19.03 18.71 -1.79
C SER A 430 -19.10 17.50 -0.85
N TRP A 431 -17.99 16.92 -0.52
CA TRP A 431 -17.88 15.79 0.42
C TRP A 431 -17.98 16.24 1.88
N ALA A 432 -18.20 17.54 2.13
CA ALA A 432 -18.38 18.09 3.47
C ALA A 432 -19.75 17.73 4.05
N GLY A 433 -19.84 16.84 5.03
CA GLY A 433 -21.05 16.50 5.80
C GLY A 433 -21.68 15.14 5.52
N ALA A 434 -21.09 14.28 4.67
CA ALA A 434 -21.60 12.94 4.48
C ALA A 434 -20.94 11.93 5.40
N SER A 435 -21.74 11.21 6.13
CA SER A 435 -21.29 10.04 6.87
C SER A 435 -21.19 8.85 5.93
N TRP A 436 -20.11 8.11 6.02
CA TRP A 436 -19.93 6.79 5.39
C TRP A 436 -20.88 5.73 5.98
N ALA A 437 -21.61 6.07 7.06
CA ALA A 437 -22.58 5.22 7.72
C ALA A 437 -23.92 5.25 6.97
N GLY A 438 -24.04 4.50 5.89
CA GLY A 438 -25.31 4.40 5.16
C GLY A 438 -25.20 3.88 3.74
N ALA A 439 -24.02 3.75 3.18
CA ALA A 439 -23.85 3.10 1.88
C ALA A 439 -23.99 1.59 2.06
N SER A 440 -25.14 1.03 1.69
CA SER A 440 -25.27 -0.41 1.56
C SER A 440 -24.78 -0.84 0.19
N TRP A 441 -23.76 -1.68 0.15
CA TRP A 441 -23.26 -2.35 -1.05
C TRP A 441 -24.09 -3.60 -1.40
N ALA A 442 -25.33 -3.70 -0.85
CA ALA A 442 -26.21 -4.83 -1.08
C ALA A 442 -26.52 -4.97 -2.58
N GLY A 443 -25.96 -5.96 -3.22
CA GLY A 443 -26.25 -6.34 -4.59
C GLY A 443 -25.07 -6.48 -5.55
N ALA A 444 -23.83 -6.12 -5.15
CA ALA A 444 -22.68 -6.34 -5.99
C ALA A 444 -22.07 -7.73 -5.73
N SER A 445 -22.07 -8.60 -6.71
CA SER A 445 -21.28 -9.82 -6.71
C SER A 445 -20.01 -9.60 -7.55
N TRP A 446 -18.87 -9.94 -6.99
CA TRP A 446 -17.55 -9.72 -7.58
C TRP A 446 -17.03 -11.01 -8.19
N ALA A 447 -17.40 -11.33 -9.41
CA ALA A 447 -16.85 -12.48 -10.09
C ALA A 447 -16.02 -12.01 -11.30
N GLY A 448 -14.71 -12.21 -11.27
CA GLY A 448 -13.89 -12.27 -12.46
C GLY A 448 -12.83 -11.22 -12.74
N ALA A 449 -12.59 -10.25 -11.87
CA ALA A 449 -11.40 -9.42 -12.02
C ALA A 449 -10.31 -9.91 -11.06
N SER A 450 -9.19 -10.30 -11.60
CA SER A 450 -7.98 -10.62 -10.85
C SER A 450 -7.11 -9.37 -10.73
N TRP A 451 -6.25 -9.31 -9.72
CA TRP A 451 -5.10 -8.43 -9.73
C TRP A 451 -4.23 -8.83 -10.93
N ALA A 452 -4.60 -8.31 -12.13
CA ALA A 452 -3.91 -8.66 -13.36
C ALA A 452 -2.44 -8.28 -13.23
N GLY A 453 -1.58 -9.29 -13.26
CA GLY A 453 -0.14 -9.11 -13.13
C GLY A 453 0.46 -9.33 -11.74
N ALA A 454 -0.30 -9.59 -10.69
CA ALA A 454 0.26 -10.05 -9.43
C ALA A 454 0.53 -11.56 -9.51
N SER A 455 1.77 -11.93 -9.74
CA SER A 455 2.23 -13.30 -9.50
C SER A 455 2.59 -13.41 -8.02
N TRP A 456 1.97 -14.33 -7.35
CA TRP A 456 2.22 -14.68 -5.96
C TRP A 456 3.46 -15.57 -5.81
#